data_1adea168aa79653161a87cec288f8d54
#
_entry.id   1adea168aa79653161a87cec288f8d54
#
_cell.length_a   1.000
_cell.length_b   1.000
_cell.length_c   1.000
_cell.angle_alpha   90.00
_cell.angle_beta   90.00
_cell.angle_gamma   90.00
#
_symmetry.space_group_name_H-M   'P 1'
#
loop_
_entity.id
_entity.type
_entity.pdbx_description
1 polymer ?
#
loop_
_entity_poly.entity_id
_entity_poly.type
_entity_poly.pdbx_seq_one_letter_code
_entity_poly.pdbx_strand_id
1 'polypeptide(L)'
;MSNLGISECPSLSIESACGSGSVSFREAYANVAAGFYDAVLVTGVEKVTHTGTEWTTTYFSYCSDFFYEGQAGASFPGLFASMARAYLNEFDATEEDLASVAVKNHDNGLSNPKAHLRKKITIDDVMNSAVVASPLKLFDCCPFSDGASSVVICNEQFAKDHSKDYVKVIGLSLIHI
;
A
#
# COMPACT_ATOMS: atom_id res chain seq x y z
N MET A 1 1.10 7.69 21.76
CA MET A 1 -0.04 8.55 22.20
C MET A 1 0.42 9.69 23.10
N SER A 2 1.23 9.45 24.16
CA SER A 2 1.73 10.50 25.06
C SER A 2 2.46 11.64 24.32
N ASN A 3 3.26 11.33 23.31
CA ASN A 3 3.97 12.34 22.50
C ASN A 3 3.05 13.25 21.65
N LEU A 4 1.78 12.86 21.47
CA LEU A 4 0.78 13.62 20.75
C LEU A 4 -0.14 14.40 21.71
N GLY A 5 0.08 14.30 23.03
CA GLY A 5 -0.79 14.90 24.04
C GLY A 5 -2.17 14.21 24.17
N ILE A 6 -2.33 13.02 23.59
CA ILE A 6 -3.57 12.23 23.58
C ILE A 6 -3.40 11.02 24.49
N SER A 7 -3.32 11.24 25.79
CA SER A 7 -3.02 10.17 26.76
C SER A 7 -4.25 9.41 27.27
N GLU A 8 -5.43 10.00 27.15
CA GLU A 8 -6.67 9.47 27.74
C GLU A 8 -7.56 8.73 26.73
N CYS A 9 -7.19 8.71 25.45
CA CYS A 9 -7.95 7.99 24.44
C CYS A 9 -7.51 6.53 24.33
N PRO A 10 -8.44 5.58 24.27
CA PRO A 10 -8.11 4.20 23.92
C PRO A 10 -7.38 4.14 22.58
N SER A 11 -6.41 3.26 22.48
CA SER A 11 -5.65 3.08 21.23
C SER A 11 -5.41 1.61 20.93
N LEU A 12 -5.46 1.26 19.65
CA LEU A 12 -5.24 -0.07 19.14
C LEU A 12 -4.19 0.01 18.02
N SER A 13 -3.19 -0.86 18.08
CA SER A 13 -2.24 -1.07 16.99
C SER A 13 -2.68 -2.28 16.17
N ILE A 14 -2.76 -2.12 14.87
CA ILE A 14 -3.21 -3.15 13.94
C ILE A 14 -2.09 -3.44 12.96
N GLU A 15 -1.77 -4.72 12.80
CA GLU A 15 -0.84 -5.22 11.81
C GLU A 15 -1.51 -6.31 10.99
N SER A 16 -1.54 -6.12 9.69
CA SER A 16 -2.07 -7.06 8.69
C SER A 16 -1.32 -6.89 7.36
N ALA A 17 0.00 -6.75 7.45
CA ALA A 17 0.89 -6.51 6.33
C ALA A 17 0.35 -5.38 5.42
N CYS A 18 0.28 -5.59 4.10
CA CYS A 18 -0.23 -4.60 3.14
C CYS A 18 -1.71 -4.22 3.36
N GLY A 19 -2.48 -5.00 4.11
CA GLY A 19 -3.86 -4.76 4.47
C GLY A 19 -4.08 -3.95 5.74
N SER A 20 -3.03 -3.59 6.49
CA SER A 20 -3.12 -2.96 7.81
C SER A 20 -4.01 -1.70 7.83
N GLY A 21 -3.86 -0.83 6.82
CA GLY A 21 -4.67 0.38 6.70
C GLY A 21 -6.16 0.08 6.48
N SER A 22 -6.47 -0.89 5.63
CA SER A 22 -7.86 -1.30 5.36
C SER A 22 -8.51 -1.95 6.57
N VAL A 23 -7.77 -2.79 7.31
CA VAL A 23 -8.26 -3.42 8.55
C VAL A 23 -8.48 -2.36 9.61
N SER A 24 -7.57 -1.41 9.78
CA SER A 24 -7.72 -0.30 10.73
C SER A 24 -8.95 0.55 10.43
N PHE A 25 -9.19 0.84 9.15
CA PHE A 25 -10.38 1.57 8.70
C PHE A 25 -11.66 0.79 9.01
N ARG A 26 -11.67 -0.53 8.72
CA ARG A 26 -12.81 -1.41 9.00
C ARG A 26 -13.14 -1.47 10.49
N GLU A 27 -12.12 -1.60 11.34
CA GLU A 27 -12.31 -1.65 12.79
C GLU A 27 -12.86 -0.31 13.33
N ALA A 28 -12.35 0.81 12.85
CA ALA A 28 -12.90 2.12 13.20
C ALA A 28 -14.37 2.27 12.77
N TYR A 29 -14.68 1.86 11.53
CA TYR A 29 -16.05 1.84 11.03
C TYR A 29 -16.98 0.99 11.90
N ALA A 30 -16.56 -0.23 12.23
CA ALA A 30 -17.36 -1.16 13.04
C ALA A 30 -17.62 -0.58 14.44
N ASN A 31 -16.62 0.00 15.09
CA ASN A 31 -16.76 0.59 16.42
C ASN A 31 -17.70 1.81 16.43
N VAL A 32 -17.62 2.69 15.41
CA VAL A 32 -18.52 3.83 15.26
C VAL A 32 -19.94 3.38 14.93
N ALA A 33 -20.08 2.42 14.01
CA ALA A 33 -21.39 1.87 13.63
C ALA A 33 -22.10 1.15 14.78
N ALA A 34 -21.34 0.49 15.65
CA ALA A 34 -21.85 -0.14 16.87
C ALA A 34 -22.15 0.85 18.01
N GLY A 35 -21.81 2.12 17.86
CA GLY A 35 -22.04 3.17 18.88
C GLY A 35 -21.08 3.12 20.06
N PHE A 36 -19.94 2.42 19.94
CA PHE A 36 -18.91 2.44 21.00
C PHE A 36 -18.19 3.78 21.08
N TYR A 37 -18.01 4.46 19.92
CA TYR A 37 -17.37 5.77 19.83
C TYR A 37 -18.12 6.65 18.84
N ASP A 38 -18.17 7.96 19.12
CA ASP A 38 -18.70 8.94 18.18
C ASP A 38 -17.74 9.23 17.05
N ALA A 39 -16.43 9.19 17.33
CA ALA A 39 -15.37 9.41 16.36
C ALA A 39 -14.12 8.59 16.69
N VAL A 40 -13.46 8.09 15.66
CA VAL A 40 -12.20 7.34 15.73
C VAL A 40 -11.20 7.91 14.73
N LEU A 41 -10.00 8.23 15.18
CA LEU A 41 -8.88 8.60 14.32
C LEU A 41 -8.16 7.33 13.85
N VAL A 42 -8.12 7.12 12.54
CA VAL A 42 -7.32 6.08 11.90
C VAL A 42 -6.06 6.71 11.34
N THR A 43 -4.91 6.15 11.66
CA THR A 43 -3.62 6.62 11.14
C THR A 43 -2.81 5.44 10.63
N GLY A 44 -2.40 5.51 9.37
CA GLY A 44 -1.40 4.62 8.78
C GLY A 44 -0.09 5.37 8.62
N VAL A 45 1.02 4.72 8.95
CA VAL A 45 2.36 5.29 8.81
C VAL A 45 3.35 4.20 8.40
N GLU A 46 4.23 4.55 7.47
CA GLU A 46 5.38 3.70 7.12
C GLU A 46 6.66 4.53 7.15
N LYS A 47 7.70 3.96 7.75
CA LYS A 47 9.03 4.58 7.86
C LYS A 47 10.11 3.52 7.67
N VAL A 48 10.47 3.24 6.42
CA VAL A 48 11.38 2.15 6.04
C VAL A 48 12.64 2.59 5.31
N THR A 49 12.65 3.77 4.68
CA THR A 49 13.76 4.19 3.82
C THR A 49 15.08 4.36 4.58
N HIS A 50 15.04 4.56 5.89
CA HIS A 50 16.23 4.71 6.73
C HIS A 50 16.98 3.40 6.98
N THR A 51 16.35 2.23 6.77
CA THR A 51 16.98 0.93 7.01
C THR A 51 17.78 0.41 5.82
N GLY A 52 17.62 1.03 4.65
CA GLY A 52 18.23 0.57 3.41
C GLY A 52 17.49 -0.61 2.77
N THR A 53 17.76 -0.82 1.49
CA THR A 53 17.02 -1.78 0.65
C THR A 53 17.13 -3.22 1.16
N GLU A 54 18.30 -3.64 1.60
CA GLU A 54 18.56 -5.02 2.04
C GLU A 54 17.70 -5.38 3.26
N TRP A 55 17.77 -4.56 4.31
CA TRP A 55 16.99 -4.79 5.52
C TRP A 55 15.49 -4.65 5.27
N THR A 56 15.09 -3.66 4.48
CA THR A 56 13.68 -3.48 4.11
C THR A 56 13.15 -4.70 3.37
N THR A 57 13.90 -5.23 2.40
CA THR A 57 13.52 -6.47 1.68
C THR A 57 13.36 -7.64 2.63
N THR A 58 14.27 -7.78 3.61
CA THR A 58 14.17 -8.84 4.62
C THR A 58 12.92 -8.68 5.50
N TYR A 59 12.62 -7.46 5.98
CA TYR A 59 11.40 -7.24 6.77
C TYR A 59 10.13 -7.53 5.98
N PHE A 60 10.08 -7.15 4.72
CA PHE A 60 8.94 -7.45 3.86
C PHE A 60 8.78 -8.97 3.62
N SER A 61 9.85 -9.74 3.60
CA SER A 61 9.76 -11.20 3.42
C SER A 61 9.01 -11.90 4.56
N TYR A 62 8.93 -11.30 5.75
CA TYR A 62 8.12 -11.82 6.85
C TYR A 62 6.61 -11.78 6.56
N CYS A 63 6.17 -11.05 5.54
CA CYS A 63 4.78 -11.03 5.10
C CYS A 63 4.43 -12.17 4.11
N SER A 64 5.42 -12.98 3.70
CA SER A 64 5.26 -14.22 2.93
C SER A 64 5.42 -15.44 3.84
N ASP A 65 5.46 -16.65 3.28
CA ASP A 65 5.88 -17.82 4.05
C ASP A 65 7.39 -17.75 4.28
N PHE A 66 7.76 -17.13 5.41
CA PHE A 66 9.16 -16.88 5.72
C PHE A 66 9.99 -18.16 5.82
N PHE A 67 9.42 -19.25 6.32
CA PHE A 67 10.17 -20.50 6.52
C PHE A 67 10.47 -21.22 5.22
N TYR A 68 9.56 -21.21 4.26
CA TYR A 68 9.72 -21.93 2.99
C TYR A 68 10.16 -21.03 1.85
N GLU A 69 9.68 -19.78 1.82
CA GLU A 69 9.97 -18.82 0.75
C GLU A 69 11.06 -17.82 1.16
N GLY A 70 10.90 -17.16 2.31
CA GLY A 70 11.83 -16.12 2.76
C GLY A 70 13.24 -16.65 3.02
N GLN A 71 13.38 -17.80 3.70
CA GLN A 71 14.68 -18.44 3.94
C GLN A 71 15.31 -18.99 2.66
N ALA A 72 14.52 -19.35 1.67
CA ALA A 72 15.02 -19.73 0.35
C ALA A 72 15.47 -18.52 -0.50
N GLY A 73 15.35 -17.29 0.02
CA GLY A 73 15.75 -16.06 -0.65
C GLY A 73 14.68 -15.44 -1.53
N ALA A 74 13.42 -15.86 -1.41
CA ALA A 74 12.33 -15.25 -2.12
C ALA A 74 12.09 -13.81 -1.60
N SER A 75 12.18 -12.85 -2.51
CA SER A 75 11.78 -11.47 -2.27
C SER A 75 10.40 -11.19 -2.87
N PHE A 76 9.73 -10.11 -2.48
CA PHE A 76 8.47 -9.73 -3.11
C PHE A 76 8.58 -9.59 -4.64
N PRO A 77 9.58 -8.88 -5.19
CA PRO A 77 9.78 -8.89 -6.64
C PRO A 77 9.94 -10.30 -7.23
N GLY A 78 10.62 -11.22 -6.53
CA GLY A 78 10.78 -12.60 -6.98
C GLY A 78 9.46 -13.37 -7.03
N LEU A 79 8.61 -13.23 -6.00
CA LEU A 79 7.29 -13.86 -5.95
C LEU A 79 6.37 -13.32 -7.06
N PHE A 80 6.33 -12.00 -7.23
CA PHE A 80 5.56 -11.38 -8.30
C PHE A 80 6.12 -11.68 -9.70
N ALA A 81 7.42 -11.85 -9.84
CA ALA A 81 8.05 -12.27 -11.08
C ALA A 81 7.61 -13.70 -11.50
N SER A 82 7.45 -14.60 -10.53
CA SER A 82 6.90 -15.94 -10.80
C SER A 82 5.46 -15.88 -11.30
N MET A 83 4.62 -15.03 -10.70
CA MET A 83 3.25 -14.78 -11.18
C MET A 83 3.23 -14.12 -12.55
N ALA A 84 4.09 -13.12 -12.78
CA ALA A 84 4.23 -12.46 -14.08
C ALA A 84 4.63 -13.47 -15.16
N ARG A 85 5.59 -14.36 -14.87
CA ARG A 85 6.00 -15.42 -15.81
C ARG A 85 4.85 -16.35 -16.16
N ALA A 86 4.07 -16.78 -15.18
CA ALA A 86 2.88 -17.60 -15.42
C ALA A 86 1.85 -16.87 -16.30
N TYR A 87 1.59 -15.59 -16.00
CA TYR A 87 0.67 -14.75 -16.78
C TYR A 87 1.12 -14.60 -18.24
N LEU A 88 2.39 -14.27 -18.48
CA LEU A 88 2.94 -14.13 -19.84
C LEU A 88 2.79 -15.42 -20.65
N ASN A 89 3.02 -16.58 -20.01
CA ASN A 89 2.90 -17.87 -20.68
C ASN A 89 1.44 -18.27 -20.96
N GLU A 90 0.51 -17.94 -20.06
CA GLU A 90 -0.89 -18.36 -20.20
C GLU A 90 -1.66 -17.50 -21.21
N PHE A 91 -1.35 -16.19 -21.26
CA PHE A 91 -2.09 -15.24 -22.07
C PHE A 91 -1.34 -14.77 -23.32
N ASP A 92 -0.22 -15.40 -23.68
CA ASP A 92 0.64 -15.00 -24.80
C ASP A 92 0.99 -13.49 -24.76
N ALA A 93 1.16 -12.98 -23.53
CA ALA A 93 1.51 -11.58 -23.30
C ALA A 93 3.03 -11.39 -23.29
N THR A 94 3.48 -10.16 -23.46
CA THR A 94 4.89 -9.79 -23.59
C THR A 94 5.39 -8.95 -22.40
N GLU A 95 6.70 -8.76 -22.30
CA GLU A 95 7.28 -7.86 -21.30
C GLU A 95 6.90 -6.38 -21.58
N GLU A 96 6.63 -6.01 -22.84
CA GLU A 96 6.13 -4.69 -23.21
C GLU A 96 4.72 -4.43 -22.67
N ASP A 97 3.87 -5.47 -22.56
CA ASP A 97 2.56 -5.35 -21.93
C ASP A 97 2.70 -5.00 -20.44
N LEU A 98 3.65 -5.61 -19.73
CA LEU A 98 3.98 -5.23 -18.36
C LEU A 98 4.52 -3.79 -18.29
N ALA A 99 5.45 -3.44 -19.18
CA ALA A 99 6.02 -2.11 -19.26
C ALA A 99 4.96 -1.02 -19.50
N SER A 100 3.90 -1.32 -20.27
CA SER A 100 2.79 -0.40 -20.51
C SER A 100 2.07 0.01 -19.23
N VAL A 101 1.96 -0.91 -18.26
CA VAL A 101 1.39 -0.64 -16.92
C VAL A 101 2.28 0.33 -16.14
N ALA A 102 3.60 0.11 -16.18
CA ALA A 102 4.57 1.01 -15.54
C ALA A 102 4.48 2.43 -16.12
N VAL A 103 4.47 2.56 -17.44
CA VAL A 103 4.33 3.86 -18.14
C VAL A 103 3.05 4.58 -17.73
N LYS A 104 1.91 3.88 -17.78
CA LYS A 104 0.61 4.44 -17.35
C LYS A 104 0.64 4.94 -15.91
N ASN A 105 1.23 4.17 -14.99
CA ASN A 105 1.29 4.55 -13.58
C ASN A 105 2.22 5.74 -13.34
N HIS A 106 3.35 5.82 -14.04
CA HIS A 106 4.23 6.97 -14.00
C HIS A 106 3.56 8.24 -14.56
N ASP A 107 2.83 8.13 -15.67
CA ASP A 107 2.07 9.26 -16.23
C ASP A 107 1.01 9.77 -15.24
N ASN A 108 0.27 8.88 -14.58
CA ASN A 108 -0.67 9.26 -13.52
C ASN A 108 0.03 9.90 -12.32
N GLY A 109 1.23 9.43 -11.97
CA GLY A 109 2.05 9.99 -10.89
C GLY A 109 2.49 11.43 -11.15
N LEU A 110 2.64 11.87 -12.41
CA LEU A 110 3.06 13.24 -12.75
C LEU A 110 2.10 14.29 -12.21
N SER A 111 0.80 14.02 -12.22
CA SER A 111 -0.24 14.93 -11.75
C SER A 111 -0.48 14.88 -10.24
N ASN A 112 0.10 13.91 -9.53
CA ASN A 112 -0.04 13.77 -8.09
C ASN A 112 1.13 14.44 -7.35
N PRO A 113 0.93 15.59 -6.65
CA PRO A 113 2.01 16.29 -5.95
C PRO A 113 2.60 15.47 -4.78
N LYS A 114 1.90 14.42 -4.32
CA LYS A 114 2.34 13.54 -3.23
C LYS A 114 3.00 12.25 -3.73
N ALA A 115 3.04 12.01 -5.04
CA ALA A 115 3.73 10.82 -5.57
C ALA A 115 5.23 10.90 -5.32
N HIS A 116 5.82 9.80 -4.84
CA HIS A 116 7.26 9.70 -4.60
C HIS A 116 8.05 9.88 -5.89
N LEU A 117 7.66 9.18 -6.96
CA LEU A 117 8.27 9.30 -8.28
C LEU A 117 7.34 10.07 -9.22
N ARG A 118 7.82 11.22 -9.71
CA ARG A 118 7.10 12.06 -10.68
C ARG A 118 7.97 12.27 -11.91
N LYS A 119 8.26 11.16 -12.60
CA LYS A 119 9.08 11.14 -13.79
C LYS A 119 8.31 10.47 -14.92
N LYS A 120 8.25 11.13 -16.07
CA LYS A 120 7.75 10.51 -17.29
C LYS A 120 8.76 9.47 -17.77
N ILE A 121 8.27 8.29 -18.14
CA ILE A 121 9.05 7.20 -18.70
C ILE A 121 8.37 6.68 -19.96
N THR A 122 9.13 5.99 -20.80
CA THR A 122 8.69 5.31 -22.01
C THR A 122 8.79 3.79 -21.83
N ILE A 123 8.18 3.02 -22.73
CA ILE A 123 8.37 1.56 -22.78
C ILE A 123 9.85 1.22 -22.93
N ASP A 124 10.58 1.92 -23.77
CA ASP A 124 12.03 1.72 -23.96
C ASP A 124 12.83 1.96 -22.68
N ASP A 125 12.45 2.97 -21.87
CA ASP A 125 13.07 3.21 -20.55
C ASP A 125 12.86 2.03 -19.62
N VAL A 126 11.66 1.44 -19.59
CA VAL A 126 11.36 0.26 -18.78
C VAL A 126 12.14 -0.94 -19.28
N MET A 127 12.08 -1.22 -20.57
CA MET A 127 12.71 -2.37 -21.21
C MET A 127 14.23 -2.38 -21.06
N ASN A 128 14.86 -1.21 -21.06
CA ASN A 128 16.32 -1.05 -20.90
C ASN A 128 16.75 -0.87 -19.43
N SER A 129 15.82 -0.86 -18.46
CA SER A 129 16.16 -0.75 -17.04
C SER A 129 16.71 -2.08 -16.49
N ALA A 130 17.40 -2.00 -15.34
CA ALA A 130 18.01 -3.17 -14.72
C ALA A 130 16.96 -4.22 -14.36
N VAL A 131 17.26 -5.49 -14.61
CA VAL A 131 16.42 -6.62 -14.18
C VAL A 131 16.52 -6.75 -12.67
N VAL A 132 15.38 -6.76 -12.01
CA VAL A 132 15.25 -6.98 -10.55
C VAL A 132 14.98 -8.48 -10.28
N ALA A 133 13.98 -9.03 -10.93
CA ALA A 133 13.66 -10.47 -10.90
C ALA A 133 12.94 -10.81 -12.22
N SER A 134 13.56 -11.55 -13.12
CA SER A 134 13.01 -11.80 -14.47
C SER A 134 11.59 -12.39 -14.43
N PRO A 135 10.59 -11.79 -15.15
CA PRO A 135 10.73 -10.76 -16.18
C PRO A 135 10.71 -9.31 -15.67
N LEU A 136 10.53 -9.06 -14.37
CA LEU A 136 10.36 -7.72 -13.82
C LEU A 136 11.68 -6.93 -13.81
N LYS A 137 11.60 -5.69 -14.26
CA LYS A 137 12.68 -4.72 -14.31
C LYS A 137 12.47 -3.60 -13.29
N LEU A 138 13.43 -2.71 -13.16
CA LEU A 138 13.44 -1.67 -12.13
C LEU A 138 12.17 -0.79 -12.14
N PHE A 139 11.71 -0.38 -13.32
CA PHE A 139 10.51 0.46 -13.42
C PHE A 139 9.19 -0.31 -13.32
N ASP A 140 9.22 -1.64 -13.35
CA ASP A 140 8.06 -2.48 -13.02
C ASP A 140 7.84 -2.58 -11.52
N CYS A 141 8.84 -2.21 -10.70
CA CYS A 141 8.82 -2.32 -9.26
C CYS A 141 8.57 -0.96 -8.62
N CYS A 142 7.70 -0.91 -7.59
CA CYS A 142 7.54 0.29 -6.79
C CYS A 142 8.75 0.51 -5.85
N PRO A 143 9.13 1.77 -5.56
CA PRO A 143 10.16 2.05 -4.57
C PRO A 143 9.65 1.85 -3.15
N PHE A 144 10.54 1.57 -2.21
CA PHE A 144 10.23 1.76 -0.79
C PHE A 144 10.02 3.25 -0.53
N SER A 145 8.94 3.57 0.20
CA SER A 145 8.56 4.97 0.45
C SER A 145 8.16 5.16 1.90
N ASP A 146 8.55 6.28 2.48
CA ASP A 146 8.02 6.74 3.75
C ASP A 146 6.75 7.53 3.51
N GLY A 147 5.80 7.43 4.42
CA GLY A 147 4.57 8.19 4.33
C GLY A 147 3.64 7.99 5.51
N ALA A 148 2.70 8.90 5.65
CA ALA A 148 1.63 8.77 6.63
C ALA A 148 0.33 9.35 6.07
N SER A 149 -0.78 8.77 6.48
CA SER A 149 -2.11 9.27 6.17
C SER A 149 -3.04 9.03 7.35
N SER A 150 -3.94 9.97 7.60
CA SER A 150 -4.92 9.86 8.67
C SER A 150 -6.30 10.24 8.17
N VAL A 151 -7.32 9.60 8.75
CA VAL A 151 -8.72 9.92 8.50
C VAL A 151 -9.52 9.79 9.79
N VAL A 152 -10.53 10.65 9.96
CA VAL A 152 -11.48 10.54 11.05
C VAL A 152 -12.73 9.81 10.54
N ILE A 153 -13.09 8.71 11.18
CA ILE A 153 -14.35 8.00 10.99
C ILE A 153 -15.26 8.40 12.14
N CYS A 154 -16.46 8.87 11.83
CA CYS A 154 -17.39 9.33 12.86
C CYS A 154 -18.84 9.05 12.49
N ASN A 155 -19.73 9.15 13.49
CA ASN A 155 -21.15 9.09 13.23
C ASN A 155 -21.65 10.38 12.54
N GLU A 156 -22.83 10.31 11.96
CA GLU A 156 -23.38 11.41 11.16
C GLU A 156 -23.62 12.69 11.98
N GLN A 157 -23.99 12.56 13.26
CA GLN A 157 -24.21 13.71 14.11
C GLN A 157 -22.92 14.45 14.40
N PHE A 158 -21.87 13.72 14.77
CA PHE A 158 -20.53 14.28 14.97
C PHE A 158 -20.01 14.97 13.70
N ALA A 159 -20.21 14.37 12.53
CA ALA A 159 -19.82 14.98 11.27
C ALA A 159 -20.52 16.32 11.02
N LYS A 160 -21.84 16.39 11.22
CA LYS A 160 -22.62 17.61 11.05
C LYS A 160 -22.21 18.74 12.00
N ASP A 161 -21.83 18.39 13.22
CA ASP A 161 -21.45 19.36 14.25
C ASP A 161 -20.04 19.95 14.01
N HIS A 162 -19.17 19.21 13.30
CA HIS A 162 -17.76 19.58 13.15
C HIS A 162 -17.29 19.88 11.72
N SER A 163 -18.06 19.52 10.70
CA SER A 163 -17.69 19.74 9.30
C SER A 163 -18.91 20.03 8.42
N LYS A 164 -18.73 20.89 7.44
CA LYS A 164 -19.72 21.11 6.38
C LYS A 164 -19.53 20.13 5.22
N ASP A 165 -18.30 19.63 5.05
CA ASP A 165 -17.89 18.74 3.97
C ASP A 165 -17.47 17.38 4.56
N TYR A 166 -18.30 16.36 4.37
CA TYR A 166 -17.98 14.99 4.73
C TYR A 166 -18.50 14.01 3.68
N VAL A 167 -17.92 12.85 3.64
CA VAL A 167 -18.34 11.75 2.77
C VAL A 167 -18.90 10.59 3.61
N LYS A 168 -19.86 9.84 3.04
CA LYS A 168 -20.43 8.67 3.69
C LYS A 168 -19.73 7.41 3.24
N VAL A 169 -19.42 6.54 4.17
CA VAL A 169 -19.01 5.17 3.86
C VAL A 169 -20.29 4.38 3.55
N ILE A 170 -20.51 4.06 2.29
CA ILE A 170 -21.71 3.33 1.82
C ILE A 170 -21.46 1.84 1.64
N GLY A 171 -20.21 1.41 1.65
CA GLY A 171 -19.82 0.02 1.55
C GLY A 171 -18.33 -0.13 1.81
N LEU A 172 -17.95 -1.31 2.25
CA LEU A 172 -16.57 -1.70 2.49
C LEU A 172 -16.37 -3.14 2.06
N SER A 173 -15.49 -3.37 1.10
CA SER A 173 -15.13 -4.69 0.63
C SER A 173 -13.64 -4.77 0.36
N LEU A 174 -13.06 -5.95 0.59
CA LEU A 174 -11.66 -6.23 0.30
C LEU A 174 -11.49 -7.18 -0.89
N ILE A 175 -12.57 -7.81 -1.39
CA ILE A 175 -12.45 -8.87 -2.39
C ILE A 175 -13.45 -8.73 -3.56
N HIS A 176 -14.64 -8.26 -3.32
CA HIS A 176 -15.66 -8.08 -4.34
C HIS A 176 -16.18 -6.64 -4.27
N ILE A 177 -15.71 -5.82 -5.18
CA ILE A 177 -16.14 -4.44 -5.35
C ILE A 177 -16.90 -4.33 -6.67
#